data_0a40ce1601d6f478cacc2ec48acee264
#
_entry.id   0a40ce1601d6f478cacc2ec48acee264
#
_cell.length_a   1.000
_cell.length_b   1.000
_cell.length_c   1.000
_cell.angle_alpha   90.00
_cell.angle_beta   90.00
_cell.angle_gamma   90.00
#
_symmetry.space_group_name_H-M   'P 1'
#
loop_
_entity.id
_entity.type
_entity.pdbx_description
1 polymer ?
#
loop_
_entity_poly.entity_id
_entity_poly.type
_entity_poly.pdbx_seq_one_letter_code
_entity_poly.pdbx_strand_id
1 'polypeptide(L)'
;MSFPYCVGQVPVHYNEFSTGRPDQIGIQERFRSKYLDIPNEPLYPFGYGLGYTRFSLSQVKLDKAEMREGDTIHAGVMLKNIGERKGTETVQFYIRDMAASVVRPVKELKGFEKVTLEPGEEREIIFAVEEPMLRFHTEQNGFASEAGEFLVFAGTDSRTENRAGFRLVK
;
A
#
# COMPACT_ATOMS: atom_id res chain seq x y z
N MET A 1 -1.12 12.25 5.83
CA MET A 1 0.07 13.10 5.55
C MET A 1 1.28 12.36 6.09
N SER A 2 2.41 12.37 5.36
CA SER A 2 3.68 11.88 5.89
C SER A 2 4.41 13.02 6.59
N PHE A 3 5.16 12.71 7.64
CA PHE A 3 5.97 13.71 8.35
C PHE A 3 7.45 13.46 8.06
N PRO A 4 8.21 14.48 7.63
CA PRO A 4 9.63 14.34 7.33
C PRO A 4 10.45 14.09 8.61
N TYR A 5 11.65 13.58 8.42
CA TYR A 5 12.61 13.35 9.51
C TYR A 5 13.20 14.65 10.04
N CYS A 6 13.42 15.61 9.17
CA CYS A 6 13.96 16.92 9.50
C CYS A 6 13.49 17.98 8.50
N VAL A 7 13.76 19.25 8.83
CA VAL A 7 13.34 20.41 8.03
C VAL A 7 13.94 20.41 6.61
N GLY A 8 15.12 19.87 6.42
CA GLY A 8 15.79 19.82 5.10
C GLY A 8 15.38 18.67 4.21
N GLN A 9 14.53 17.73 4.70
CA GLN A 9 14.05 16.64 3.87
C GLN A 9 12.97 17.13 2.91
N VAL A 10 13.08 16.74 1.63
CA VAL A 10 12.00 17.03 0.65
C VAL A 10 10.70 16.35 1.06
N PRO A 11 9.54 16.87 0.63
CA PRO A 11 8.26 16.22 0.94
C PRO A 11 8.28 14.73 0.56
N VAL A 12 8.02 13.88 1.54
CA VAL A 12 7.98 12.43 1.37
C VAL A 12 6.52 12.01 1.18
N HIS A 13 6.16 11.71 -0.07
CA HIS A 13 4.83 11.26 -0.42
C HIS A 13 4.80 9.74 -0.50
N TYR A 14 3.81 9.09 0.12
CA TYR A 14 3.66 7.63 0.08
C TYR A 14 3.38 7.09 -1.35
N ASN A 15 2.83 7.95 -2.21
CA ASN A 15 2.50 7.67 -3.60
C ASN A 15 3.53 8.30 -4.56
N GLU A 16 4.79 8.34 -4.15
CA GLU A 16 5.89 8.80 -5.00
C GLU A 16 6.03 7.95 -6.26
N PHE A 17 6.67 8.51 -7.27
CA PHE A 17 7.02 7.76 -8.46
C PHE A 17 8.31 6.97 -8.26
N SER A 18 8.36 5.76 -8.86
CA SER A 18 9.58 4.97 -8.85
C SER A 18 10.70 5.72 -9.55
N THR A 19 11.83 5.90 -8.87
CA THR A 19 13.05 6.43 -9.49
C THR A 19 13.77 5.31 -10.23
N GLY A 20 14.53 5.64 -11.28
CA GLY A 20 15.34 4.65 -12.01
C GLY A 20 16.47 4.02 -11.19
N ARG A 21 16.81 4.61 -10.02
CA ARG A 21 17.86 4.14 -9.10
C ARG A 21 17.42 4.29 -7.64
N PRO A 22 16.43 3.48 -7.19
CA PRO A 22 15.97 3.52 -5.81
C PRO A 22 17.11 3.11 -4.86
N ASP A 23 17.13 3.69 -3.67
CA ASP A 23 18.02 3.23 -2.62
C ASP A 23 17.66 1.81 -2.19
N GLN A 24 18.66 0.98 -1.96
CA GLN A 24 18.49 -0.38 -1.46
C GLN A 24 19.30 -0.54 -0.18
N ILE A 25 18.65 -0.95 0.89
CA ILE A 25 19.28 -1.16 2.19
C ILE A 25 20.49 -2.09 2.04
N GLY A 26 21.65 -1.64 2.51
CA GLY A 26 22.88 -2.42 2.51
C GLY A 26 23.75 -2.29 1.24
N ILE A 27 23.31 -1.61 0.22
CA ILE A 27 24.10 -1.37 -0.98
C ILE A 27 24.63 0.06 -0.98
N GLN A 28 25.95 0.22 -0.73
CA GLN A 28 26.64 1.51 -0.81
C GLN A 28 27.08 1.80 -2.26
N GLU A 29 26.13 2.10 -3.13
CA GLU A 29 26.46 2.58 -4.47
C GLU A 29 26.43 4.10 -4.54
N ARG A 30 27.37 4.66 -5.27
CA ARG A 30 27.34 6.08 -5.68
C ARG A 30 26.20 6.24 -6.71
N PHE A 31 25.63 7.44 -6.78
CA PHE A 31 24.57 7.79 -7.76
C PHE A 31 23.20 7.16 -7.54
N ARG A 32 22.86 6.79 -6.30
CA ARG A 32 21.48 6.48 -5.89
C ARG A 32 20.79 7.72 -5.31
N SER A 33 19.45 7.75 -5.43
CA SER A 33 18.63 8.82 -4.84
C SER A 33 18.51 8.61 -3.34
N LYS A 34 19.47 9.14 -2.58
CA LYS A 34 19.48 9.03 -1.12
C LYS A 34 20.07 10.27 -0.45
N TYR A 35 19.65 10.50 0.79
CA TYR A 35 20.34 11.41 1.69
C TYR A 35 21.63 10.78 2.23
N LEU A 36 22.56 11.61 2.66
CA LEU A 36 23.83 11.14 3.23
C LEU A 36 23.75 10.94 4.75
N ASP A 37 22.89 11.69 5.41
CA ASP A 37 22.84 11.88 6.86
C ASP A 37 21.49 11.48 7.50
N ILE A 38 20.47 11.26 6.69
CA ILE A 38 19.13 10.85 7.16
C ILE A 38 18.58 9.74 6.26
N PRO A 39 17.58 8.94 6.73
CA PRO A 39 16.86 8.00 5.89
C PRO A 39 16.05 8.69 4.79
N ASN A 40 15.83 8.02 3.68
CA ASN A 40 14.90 8.49 2.65
C ASN A 40 13.43 8.42 3.10
N GLU A 41 13.15 7.52 4.04
CA GLU A 41 11.81 7.30 4.57
C GLU A 41 11.35 8.45 5.48
N PRO A 42 10.03 8.67 5.60
CA PRO A 42 9.50 9.66 6.54
C PRO A 42 9.67 9.19 7.99
N LEU A 43 9.71 10.13 8.92
CA LEU A 43 9.64 9.84 10.36
C LEU A 43 8.32 9.12 10.71
N TYR A 44 7.21 9.68 10.22
CA TYR A 44 5.89 9.03 10.30
C TYR A 44 5.31 8.91 8.89
N PRO A 45 5.06 7.68 8.42
CA PRO A 45 4.48 7.45 7.10
C PRO A 45 3.01 7.90 7.04
N PHE A 46 2.49 7.98 5.84
CA PHE A 46 1.06 8.20 5.65
C PHE A 46 0.25 7.07 6.30
N GLY A 47 -0.81 7.43 7.00
CA GLY A 47 -1.67 6.49 7.71
C GLY A 47 -1.17 6.04 9.08
N TYR A 48 0.07 6.39 9.45
CA TYR A 48 0.60 6.08 10.78
C TYR A 48 -0.27 6.71 11.88
N GLY A 49 -0.53 5.94 12.92
CA GLY A 49 -1.26 6.37 14.11
C GLY A 49 -0.74 5.69 15.37
N LEU A 50 -1.13 6.23 16.51
CA LEU A 50 -0.86 5.66 17.82
C LEU A 50 -2.17 5.22 18.46
N GLY A 51 -2.13 4.08 19.12
CA GLY A 51 -3.25 3.52 19.89
C GLY A 51 -2.83 3.09 21.28
N TYR A 52 -3.81 2.79 22.14
CA TYR A 52 -3.59 2.29 23.49
C TYR A 52 -3.59 0.75 23.56
N THR A 53 -3.64 0.08 22.42
CA THR A 53 -3.55 -1.37 22.30
C THR A 53 -2.69 -1.74 21.08
N ARG A 54 -2.49 -3.02 20.84
CA ARG A 54 -1.69 -3.52 19.72
C ARG A 54 -2.54 -4.44 18.87
N PHE A 55 -2.34 -4.32 17.55
CA PHE A 55 -3.01 -5.15 16.57
C PHE A 55 -1.99 -5.98 15.79
N SER A 56 -2.41 -7.14 15.33
CA SER A 56 -1.71 -7.95 14.34
C SER A 56 -2.56 -8.09 13.10
N LEU A 57 -1.91 -8.10 11.94
CA LEU A 57 -2.54 -8.31 10.64
C LEU A 57 -1.99 -9.59 10.03
N SER A 58 -2.88 -10.45 9.51
CA SER A 58 -2.42 -11.64 8.77
C SER A 58 -1.86 -11.25 7.39
N GLN A 59 -1.23 -12.22 6.73
CA GLN A 59 -0.87 -12.06 5.32
C GLN A 59 -2.13 -11.82 4.48
N VAL A 60 -2.09 -10.85 3.57
CA VAL A 60 -3.18 -10.60 2.62
C VAL A 60 -3.34 -11.79 1.66
N LYS A 61 -4.59 -12.19 1.44
CA LYS A 61 -4.95 -13.27 0.51
C LYS A 61 -5.94 -12.74 -0.51
N LEU A 62 -5.81 -13.22 -1.73
CA LEU A 62 -6.75 -12.92 -2.81
C LEU A 62 -7.56 -14.17 -3.12
N ASP A 63 -8.84 -13.98 -3.44
CA ASP A 63 -9.73 -15.07 -3.88
C ASP A 63 -9.42 -15.55 -5.30
N LYS A 64 -8.79 -14.70 -6.13
CA LYS A 64 -8.40 -14.98 -7.51
C LYS A 64 -7.01 -14.40 -7.81
N ALA A 65 -6.29 -15.05 -8.71
CA ALA A 65 -4.99 -14.57 -9.22
C ALA A 65 -5.11 -13.79 -10.54
N GLU A 66 -6.27 -13.84 -11.20
CA GLU A 66 -6.54 -13.15 -12.46
C GLU A 66 -7.83 -12.35 -12.36
N MET A 67 -7.84 -11.19 -13.04
CA MET A 67 -8.97 -10.29 -13.19
C MET A 67 -9.22 -10.03 -14.67
N ARG A 68 -10.47 -10.01 -15.09
CA ARG A 68 -10.91 -9.51 -16.39
C ARG A 68 -11.75 -8.27 -16.22
N GLU A 69 -12.02 -7.59 -17.32
CA GLU A 69 -12.93 -6.44 -17.31
C GLU A 69 -14.31 -6.86 -16.74
N GLY A 70 -14.80 -6.09 -15.76
CA GLY A 70 -16.03 -6.38 -15.03
C GLY A 70 -15.89 -7.36 -13.86
N ASP A 71 -14.71 -7.96 -13.65
CA ASP A 71 -14.44 -8.82 -12.49
C ASP A 71 -14.13 -8.01 -11.23
N THR A 72 -14.32 -8.66 -10.10
CA THR A 72 -13.89 -8.19 -8.77
C THR A 72 -12.98 -9.23 -8.13
N ILE A 73 -11.88 -8.78 -7.55
CA ILE A 73 -11.00 -9.59 -6.69
C ILE A 73 -11.22 -9.16 -5.24
N HIS A 74 -11.37 -10.13 -4.34
CA HIS A 74 -11.48 -9.86 -2.92
C HIS A 74 -10.13 -10.08 -2.23
N ALA A 75 -9.61 -9.00 -1.64
CA ALA A 75 -8.41 -9.03 -0.82
C ALA A 75 -8.79 -9.10 0.65
N GLY A 76 -8.51 -10.22 1.29
CA GLY A 76 -8.86 -10.49 2.69
C GLY A 76 -7.66 -10.48 3.61
N VAL A 77 -7.81 -9.89 4.81
CA VAL A 77 -6.86 -9.96 5.93
C VAL A 77 -7.60 -10.18 7.23
N MET A 78 -6.97 -10.89 8.17
CA MET A 78 -7.46 -11.04 9.53
C MET A 78 -6.79 -9.99 10.42
N LEU A 79 -7.56 -9.10 11.01
CA LEU A 79 -7.12 -8.16 12.03
C LEU A 79 -7.44 -8.74 13.41
N LYS A 80 -6.46 -8.75 14.31
CA LYS A 80 -6.62 -9.21 15.70
C LYS A 80 -6.09 -8.17 16.68
N ASN A 81 -6.87 -7.89 17.70
CA ASN A 81 -6.38 -7.12 18.86
C ASN A 81 -5.58 -8.06 19.78
N ILE A 82 -4.26 -7.90 19.80
CA ILE A 82 -3.33 -8.70 20.60
C ILE A 82 -2.93 -8.00 21.91
N GLY A 83 -3.51 -6.86 22.21
CA GLY A 83 -3.28 -6.12 23.47
C GLY A 83 -4.37 -6.40 24.50
N GLU A 84 -4.29 -5.68 25.61
CA GLU A 84 -5.13 -5.88 26.79
C GLU A 84 -6.32 -4.90 26.88
N ARG A 85 -6.47 -4.02 25.90
CA ARG A 85 -7.50 -2.98 25.89
C ARG A 85 -8.29 -3.00 24.59
N LYS A 86 -9.55 -2.64 24.68
CA LYS A 86 -10.36 -2.30 23.50
C LYS A 86 -9.67 -1.18 22.72
N GLY A 87 -9.63 -1.31 21.41
CA GLY A 87 -9.03 -0.31 20.54
C GLY A 87 -9.62 -0.32 19.14
N THR A 88 -9.29 0.74 18.43
CA THR A 88 -9.70 0.91 17.03
C THR A 88 -8.46 1.02 16.17
N GLU A 89 -8.45 0.25 15.07
CA GLU A 89 -7.39 0.31 14.07
C GLU A 89 -7.98 0.60 12.69
N THR A 90 -7.19 1.20 11.82
CA THR A 90 -7.56 1.49 10.44
C THR A 90 -6.72 0.63 9.50
N VAL A 91 -7.35 -0.38 8.90
CA VAL A 91 -6.71 -1.18 7.86
C VAL A 91 -6.84 -0.47 6.53
N GLN A 92 -5.72 -0.31 5.83
CA GLN A 92 -5.58 0.44 4.60
C GLN A 92 -5.17 -0.51 3.49
N PHE A 93 -5.82 -0.39 2.32
CA PHE A 93 -5.52 -1.18 1.13
C PHE A 93 -4.94 -0.29 0.04
N TYR A 94 -3.79 -0.70 -0.47
CA TYR A 94 -3.09 0.01 -1.53
C TYR A 94 -2.95 -0.89 -2.74
N ILE A 95 -2.89 -0.28 -3.92
CA ILE A 95 -2.63 -0.98 -5.17
C ILE A 95 -1.39 -0.38 -5.83
N ARG A 96 -0.57 -1.24 -6.42
CA ARG A 96 0.55 -0.88 -7.27
C ARG A 96 0.38 -1.52 -8.64
N ASP A 97 0.48 -0.72 -9.67
CA ASP A 97 0.68 -1.15 -11.04
C ASP A 97 2.18 -1.38 -11.26
N MET A 98 2.58 -2.58 -11.68
CA MET A 98 4.00 -2.93 -11.80
C MET A 98 4.64 -2.38 -13.06
N ALA A 99 3.86 -2.20 -14.14
CA ALA A 99 4.33 -1.67 -15.41
C ALA A 99 3.16 -1.11 -16.22
N ALA A 100 3.21 0.17 -16.54
CA ALA A 100 2.22 0.88 -17.33
C ALA A 100 2.87 1.73 -18.43
N SER A 101 2.07 2.18 -19.41
CA SER A 101 2.52 3.05 -20.49
C SER A 101 3.02 4.43 -20.01
N VAL A 102 2.63 4.83 -18.80
CA VAL A 102 3.09 6.03 -18.10
C VAL A 102 3.61 5.70 -16.71
N VAL A 103 4.40 6.59 -16.14
CA VAL A 103 4.93 6.42 -14.77
C VAL A 103 3.77 6.42 -13.78
N ARG A 104 3.70 5.35 -12.96
CA ARG A 104 2.68 5.19 -11.93
C ARG A 104 3.28 5.33 -10.53
N PRO A 105 2.48 5.76 -9.54
CA PRO A 105 2.90 5.76 -8.15
C PRO A 105 3.30 4.37 -7.65
N VAL A 106 4.27 4.31 -6.73
CA VAL A 106 4.69 3.05 -6.10
C VAL A 106 3.59 2.38 -5.29
N LYS A 107 2.63 3.16 -4.78
CA LYS A 107 1.42 2.69 -4.08
C LYS A 107 0.34 3.75 -4.19
N GLU A 108 -0.91 3.34 -4.36
CA GLU A 108 -2.09 4.22 -4.30
C GLU A 108 -3.10 3.66 -3.30
N LEU A 109 -3.50 4.45 -2.31
CA LEU A 109 -4.58 4.08 -1.40
C LEU A 109 -5.89 3.97 -2.19
N LYS A 110 -6.49 2.79 -2.18
CA LYS A 110 -7.77 2.52 -2.86
C LYS A 110 -8.92 2.30 -1.90
N GLY A 111 -8.63 1.97 -0.64
CA GLY A 111 -9.66 1.84 0.39
C GLY A 111 -9.09 1.68 1.79
N PHE A 112 -9.97 1.83 2.76
CA PHE A 112 -9.65 1.60 4.16
C PHE A 112 -10.90 1.21 4.94
N GLU A 113 -10.70 0.47 6.03
CA GLU A 113 -11.76 0.14 6.98
C GLU A 113 -11.29 0.42 8.40
N LYS A 114 -12.16 1.07 9.19
CA LYS A 114 -11.91 1.38 10.60
C LYS A 114 -12.64 0.36 11.47
N VAL A 115 -11.89 -0.42 12.22
CA VAL A 115 -12.39 -1.57 12.98
C VAL A 115 -12.07 -1.42 14.45
N THR A 116 -13.08 -1.58 15.29
CA THR A 116 -12.93 -1.60 16.75
C THR A 116 -13.05 -3.03 17.26
N LEU A 117 -12.06 -3.49 18.04
CA LEU A 117 -11.99 -4.84 18.59
C LEU A 117 -11.74 -4.83 20.09
N GLU A 118 -12.38 -5.76 20.80
CA GLU A 118 -12.06 -6.08 22.19
C GLU A 118 -10.74 -6.84 22.30
N PRO A 119 -10.10 -6.93 23.48
CA PRO A 119 -8.92 -7.76 23.68
C PRO A 119 -9.12 -9.20 23.22
N GLY A 120 -8.22 -9.70 22.38
CA GLY A 120 -8.27 -11.05 21.82
C GLY A 120 -9.25 -11.24 20.65
N GLU A 121 -10.14 -10.27 20.40
CA GLU A 121 -11.08 -10.33 19.27
C GLU A 121 -10.33 -10.24 17.94
N GLU A 122 -10.84 -10.97 16.95
CA GLU A 122 -10.35 -10.93 15.58
C GLU A 122 -11.51 -10.76 14.60
N ARG A 123 -11.22 -10.10 13.47
CA ARG A 123 -12.18 -9.86 12.40
C ARG A 123 -11.51 -9.94 11.04
N GLU A 124 -12.16 -10.65 10.14
CA GLU A 124 -11.79 -10.63 8.74
C GLU A 124 -12.26 -9.31 8.09
N ILE A 125 -11.37 -8.71 7.32
CA ILE A 125 -11.62 -7.49 6.56
C ILE A 125 -11.40 -7.83 5.11
N ILE A 126 -12.43 -7.59 4.28
CA ILE A 126 -12.42 -7.91 2.85
C ILE A 126 -12.55 -6.61 2.08
N PHE A 127 -11.59 -6.35 1.20
CA PHE A 127 -11.60 -5.23 0.27
C PHE A 127 -11.85 -5.73 -1.15
N ALA A 128 -12.89 -5.19 -1.79
CA ALA A 128 -13.21 -5.48 -3.18
C ALA A 128 -12.35 -4.60 -4.11
N VAL A 129 -11.48 -5.24 -4.88
CA VAL A 129 -10.68 -4.61 -5.93
C VAL A 129 -11.46 -4.75 -7.24
N GLU A 130 -11.91 -3.64 -7.79
CA GLU A 130 -12.65 -3.58 -9.05
C GLU A 130 -11.77 -3.02 -10.16
N GLU A 131 -11.97 -3.45 -11.40
CA GLU A 131 -11.19 -2.99 -12.57
C GLU A 131 -11.16 -1.45 -12.70
N PRO A 132 -12.25 -0.69 -12.48
CA PRO A 132 -12.21 0.77 -12.54
C PRO A 132 -11.21 1.44 -11.59
N MET A 133 -10.84 0.77 -10.48
CA MET A 133 -9.83 1.26 -9.54
C MET A 133 -8.41 1.24 -10.12
N LEU A 134 -8.19 0.46 -11.20
CA LEU A 134 -6.91 0.30 -11.87
C LEU A 134 -6.72 1.31 -13.01
N ARG A 135 -7.78 2.04 -13.38
CA ARG A 135 -7.76 2.97 -14.52
C ARG A 135 -6.93 4.22 -14.23
N PHE A 136 -6.28 4.70 -15.26
CA PHE A 136 -5.49 5.93 -15.26
C PHE A 136 -5.52 6.59 -16.64
N HIS A 137 -4.98 7.81 -16.73
CA HIS A 137 -4.80 8.46 -18.03
C HIS A 137 -3.59 7.86 -18.73
N THR A 138 -3.84 7.13 -19.81
CA THR A 138 -2.81 6.46 -20.61
C THR A 138 -2.05 7.46 -21.49
N GLU A 139 -0.98 7.01 -22.14
CA GLU A 139 -0.20 7.82 -23.08
C GLU A 139 -1.05 8.41 -24.22
N GLN A 140 -2.09 7.71 -24.64
CA GLN A 140 -3.04 8.19 -25.67
C GLN A 140 -4.14 9.12 -25.12
N ASN A 141 -4.02 9.62 -23.88
CA ASN A 141 -5.00 10.44 -23.18
C ASN A 141 -6.38 9.78 -22.96
N GLY A 142 -6.47 8.45 -23.09
CA GLY A 142 -7.65 7.69 -22.70
C GLY A 142 -7.64 7.42 -21.19
N PHE A 143 -8.80 7.27 -20.56
CA PHE A 143 -8.92 6.82 -19.18
C PHE A 143 -9.28 5.34 -19.16
N ALA A 144 -8.26 4.49 -18.95
CA ALA A 144 -8.39 3.04 -19.06
C ALA A 144 -7.40 2.32 -18.13
N SER A 145 -7.65 1.05 -17.86
CA SER A 145 -6.68 0.12 -17.28
C SER A 145 -5.83 -0.51 -18.39
N GLU A 146 -4.65 -0.99 -18.07
CA GLU A 146 -3.80 -1.76 -18.97
C GLU A 146 -3.61 -3.17 -18.41
N ALA A 147 -3.50 -4.16 -19.33
CA ALA A 147 -3.19 -5.52 -18.93
C ALA A 147 -1.78 -5.60 -18.33
N GLY A 148 -1.62 -6.29 -17.21
CA GLY A 148 -0.35 -6.34 -16.51
C GLY A 148 -0.46 -6.96 -15.12
N GLU A 149 0.66 -6.94 -14.42
CA GLU A 149 0.78 -7.42 -13.05
C GLU A 149 0.49 -6.29 -12.06
N PHE A 150 -0.28 -6.60 -11.04
CA PHE A 150 -0.65 -5.69 -9.96
C PHE A 150 -0.34 -6.31 -8.60
N LEU A 151 -0.05 -5.45 -7.62
CA LEU A 151 0.07 -5.85 -6.22
C LEU A 151 -0.98 -5.15 -5.39
N VAL A 152 -1.65 -5.90 -4.52
CA VAL A 152 -2.48 -5.37 -3.43
C VAL A 152 -1.70 -5.46 -2.15
N PHE A 153 -1.65 -4.36 -1.41
CA PHE A 153 -1.04 -4.29 -0.08
C PHE A 153 -2.13 -4.05 0.96
N ALA A 154 -1.96 -4.65 2.14
CA ALA A 154 -2.80 -4.37 3.30
C ALA A 154 -1.94 -4.07 4.52
N GLY A 155 -2.28 -3.02 5.25
CA GLY A 155 -1.52 -2.60 6.42
C GLY A 155 -2.21 -1.52 7.22
N THR A 156 -1.56 -1.07 8.28
CA THR A 156 -2.03 0.03 9.13
C THR A 156 -1.39 1.38 8.77
N ASP A 157 -0.39 1.34 7.90
CA ASP A 157 0.24 2.53 7.31
C ASP A 157 0.84 2.21 5.92
N SER A 158 1.32 3.23 5.22
CA SER A 158 1.83 3.11 3.85
C SER A 158 3.16 2.36 3.70
N ARG A 159 3.88 2.08 4.80
CA ARG A 159 5.13 1.28 4.76
C ARG A 159 4.87 -0.22 4.65
N THR A 160 3.61 -0.64 4.77
CA THR A 160 3.29 -2.07 4.71
C THR A 160 3.91 -2.76 3.49
N GLU A 161 4.53 -3.91 3.71
CA GLU A 161 5.01 -4.84 2.68
C GLU A 161 4.20 -6.14 2.63
N ASN A 162 3.10 -6.19 3.40
CA ASN A 162 2.13 -7.29 3.37
C ASN A 162 1.33 -7.21 2.08
N ARG A 163 1.65 -8.07 1.10
CA ARG A 163 1.15 -7.96 -0.27
C ARG A 163 0.82 -9.30 -0.90
N ALA A 164 -0.07 -9.27 -1.89
CA ALA A 164 -0.37 -10.36 -2.80
C ALA A 164 -0.50 -9.82 -4.24
N GLY A 165 -0.15 -10.65 -5.22
CA GLY A 165 -0.16 -10.29 -6.64
C GLY A 165 -1.35 -10.86 -7.38
N PHE A 166 -1.83 -10.12 -8.40
CA PHE A 166 -2.79 -10.58 -9.38
C PHE A 166 -2.47 -10.00 -10.75
N ARG A 167 -3.08 -10.56 -11.77
CA ARG A 167 -2.89 -10.15 -13.16
C ARG A 167 -4.22 -9.67 -13.77
N LEU A 168 -4.21 -8.48 -14.37
CA LEU A 168 -5.29 -8.04 -15.23
C LEU A 168 -5.05 -8.59 -16.64
N VAL A 169 -6.02 -9.32 -17.17
CA VAL A 169 -6.05 -9.84 -18.54
C VAL A 169 -7.20 -9.19 -19.31
N LYS A 170 -6.95 -8.85 -20.56
CA LYS A 170 -7.94 -8.27 -21.48
C LYS A 170 -8.41 -9.32 -22.46
#